data_53c575e5b1dc4fe740b6f2b85f5480a0
#
_entry.id   53c575e5b1dc4fe740b6f2b85f5480a0
#
_cell.length_a   1.000
_cell.length_b   1.000
_cell.length_c   1.000
_cell.angle_alpha   90.00
_cell.angle_beta   90.00
_cell.angle_gamma   90.00
#
_symmetry.space_group_name_H-M   'P 1'
#
loop_
_entity.id
_entity.type
_entity.pdbx_description
1 polymer ?
#
loop_
_entity_poly.entity_id
_entity_poly.type
_entity_poly.pdbx_seq_one_letter_code
_entity_poly.pdbx_strand_id
1 'polypeptide(L)'
;MIALPQSALSTHAHNRLSARYGFIPTTEIVDAFSRDGWVITSASEAKVRHQSRQGLQRHLLRFAHESQLQLGARERIETILVNSHDGTSSLQIGAGIFRMACANGIVIADNTVASIRLGHHKLDIDTVLTSAHTLLGQAEKVSDVITCWKGTQISKEDAFHLAEQGIKLRWPDADKQPVTPQVILGVNREADVGNDLWTVFNRIQENVIRGGQHDDSRRTVSGNRFRATRGVKSLAENVRLNKSLWEIASQFAQ
;
A
#
# COMPACT_ATOMS: atom_id res chain seq x y z
N MET A 1 -7.66 -18.84 8.98
CA MET A 1 -8.20 -17.55 9.52
C MET A 1 -7.03 -16.69 9.92
N ILE A 2 -7.00 -15.41 9.53
CA ILE A 2 -5.91 -14.49 9.88
C ILE A 2 -6.14 -14.01 11.32
N ALA A 3 -5.13 -14.15 12.18
CA ALA A 3 -5.20 -13.68 13.55
C ALA A 3 -5.13 -12.15 13.60
N LEU A 4 -6.02 -11.54 14.38
CA LEU A 4 -5.99 -10.09 14.61
C LEU A 4 -4.81 -9.74 15.54
N PRO A 5 -4.13 -8.61 15.31
CA PRO A 5 -3.09 -8.12 16.19
C PRO A 5 -3.68 -7.65 17.53
N GLN A 6 -2.88 -7.67 18.59
CA GLN A 6 -3.32 -7.33 19.94
C GLN A 6 -3.97 -5.94 20.03
N SER A 7 -3.44 -4.98 19.28
CA SER A 7 -4.00 -3.62 19.25
C SER A 7 -5.39 -3.53 18.61
N ALA A 8 -5.75 -4.44 17.70
CA ALA A 8 -7.09 -4.52 17.13
C ALA A 8 -8.10 -5.20 18.06
N LEU A 9 -7.62 -5.98 19.02
CA LEU A 9 -8.46 -6.65 20.03
C LEU A 9 -8.74 -5.78 21.25
N SER A 10 -8.21 -4.57 21.32
CA SER A 10 -8.40 -3.68 22.48
C SER A 10 -9.86 -3.30 22.67
N THR A 11 -10.32 -3.37 23.92
CA THR A 11 -11.66 -2.99 24.37
C THR A 11 -11.73 -1.60 25.00
N HIS A 12 -10.62 -0.87 25.03
CA HIS A 12 -10.53 0.45 25.62
C HIS A 12 -9.52 1.34 24.88
N ALA A 13 -9.68 2.64 25.04
CA ALA A 13 -8.73 3.65 24.58
C ALA A 13 -7.66 3.92 25.65
N HIS A 14 -6.56 4.53 25.25
CA HIS A 14 -5.49 4.94 26.16
C HIS A 14 -6.01 6.00 27.17
N ASN A 15 -5.66 5.87 28.44
CA ASN A 15 -6.15 6.70 29.57
C ASN A 15 -5.86 8.21 29.42
N ARG A 16 -4.92 8.59 28.55
CA ARG A 16 -4.57 10.00 28.28
C ARG A 16 -5.52 10.68 27.30
N LEU A 17 -6.41 9.92 26.66
CA LEU A 17 -7.36 10.49 25.70
C LEU A 17 -8.49 11.18 26.43
N SER A 18 -8.97 12.29 25.86
CA SER A 18 -10.05 13.08 26.46
C SER A 18 -11.38 12.35 26.37
N ALA A 19 -12.35 12.74 27.20
CA ALA A 19 -13.72 12.23 27.13
C ALA A 19 -14.42 12.51 25.79
N ARG A 20 -13.85 13.37 24.94
CA ARG A 20 -14.35 13.64 23.59
C ARG A 20 -13.89 12.60 22.57
N TYR A 21 -12.95 11.72 22.91
CA TYR A 21 -12.48 10.67 22.03
C TYR A 21 -13.55 9.56 21.94
N GLY A 22 -14.15 9.41 20.77
CA GLY A 22 -15.09 8.31 20.48
C GLY A 22 -14.30 7.03 20.22
N PHE A 23 -14.24 6.16 21.22
CA PHE A 23 -13.63 4.85 21.05
C PHE A 23 -14.58 3.93 20.27
N ILE A 24 -14.08 3.33 19.18
CA ILE A 24 -14.76 2.24 18.48
C ILE A 24 -13.85 1.04 18.52
N PRO A 25 -14.27 -0.09 19.09
CA PRO A 25 -13.53 -1.34 19.03
C PRO A 25 -13.31 -1.77 17.58
N THR A 26 -12.10 -2.05 17.21
CA THR A 26 -11.82 -2.52 15.84
C THR A 26 -12.50 -3.87 15.56
N THR A 27 -12.74 -4.67 16.59
CA THR A 27 -13.51 -5.92 16.49
C THR A 27 -14.95 -5.69 16.01
N GLU A 28 -15.62 -4.65 16.47
CA GLU A 28 -16.97 -4.30 16.00
C GLU A 28 -16.98 -3.94 14.51
N ILE A 29 -15.95 -3.22 14.04
CA ILE A 29 -15.79 -2.93 12.62
C ILE A 29 -15.55 -4.23 11.84
N VAL A 30 -14.69 -5.12 12.33
CA VAL A 30 -14.43 -6.43 11.72
C VAL A 30 -15.70 -7.27 11.62
N ASP A 31 -16.50 -7.31 12.68
CA ASP A 31 -17.76 -8.05 12.71
C ASP A 31 -18.79 -7.48 11.73
N ALA A 32 -18.86 -6.15 11.63
CA ALA A 32 -19.73 -5.49 10.66
C ALA A 32 -19.28 -5.77 9.21
N PHE A 33 -17.99 -5.65 8.93
CA PHE A 33 -17.42 -5.98 7.63
C PHE A 33 -17.67 -7.46 7.27
N SER A 34 -17.49 -8.38 8.22
CA SER A 34 -17.72 -9.80 7.98
C SER A 34 -19.17 -10.12 7.65
N ARG A 35 -20.14 -9.45 8.31
CA ARG A 35 -21.57 -9.60 8.00
C ARG A 35 -21.94 -9.03 6.63
N ASP A 36 -21.18 -8.06 6.15
CA ASP A 36 -21.35 -7.39 4.86
C ASP A 36 -20.50 -8.00 3.73
N GLY A 37 -20.01 -9.22 3.89
CA GLY A 37 -19.29 -9.97 2.87
C GLY A 37 -17.82 -9.62 2.71
N TRP A 38 -17.21 -8.91 3.68
CA TRP A 38 -15.79 -8.62 3.66
C TRP A 38 -14.98 -9.68 4.41
N VAL A 39 -13.86 -10.08 3.83
CA VAL A 39 -12.93 -11.08 4.40
C VAL A 39 -11.58 -10.43 4.68
N ILE A 40 -11.04 -10.68 5.86
CA ILE A 40 -9.67 -10.19 6.21
C ILE A 40 -8.65 -10.96 5.39
N THR A 41 -7.78 -10.21 4.70
CA THR A 41 -6.71 -10.73 3.85
C THR A 41 -5.32 -10.51 4.43
N SER A 42 -5.18 -9.53 5.33
CA SER A 42 -3.94 -9.24 6.03
C SER A 42 -4.20 -8.43 7.29
N ALA A 43 -3.37 -8.62 8.31
CA ALA A 43 -3.42 -7.86 9.54
C ALA A 43 -1.99 -7.59 10.04
N SER A 44 -1.74 -6.38 10.54
CA SER A 44 -0.45 -5.99 11.11
C SER A 44 -0.61 -4.86 12.11
N GLU A 45 0.39 -4.68 12.98
CA GLU A 45 0.44 -3.58 13.93
C GLU A 45 1.82 -2.92 13.97
N ALA A 46 1.86 -1.66 14.36
CA ALA A 46 3.09 -0.93 14.52
C ALA A 46 3.85 -1.41 15.76
N LYS A 47 5.18 -1.43 15.69
CA LYS A 47 6.02 -1.64 16.86
C LYS A 47 5.99 -0.38 17.72
N VAL A 48 5.81 -0.55 19.03
CA VAL A 48 5.87 0.56 20.00
C VAL A 48 7.05 0.40 20.94
N ARG A 49 7.63 1.52 21.32
CA ARG A 49 8.75 1.57 22.29
C ARG A 49 8.26 1.73 23.74
N HIS A 50 7.09 2.36 23.91
CA HIS A 50 6.53 2.65 25.23
C HIS A 50 5.53 1.58 25.62
N GLN A 51 5.80 0.90 26.74
CA GLN A 51 4.95 -0.18 27.25
C GLN A 51 3.50 0.25 27.51
N SER A 52 3.29 1.51 27.90
CA SER A 52 1.94 2.07 28.11
C SER A 52 1.06 2.14 26.86
N ARG A 53 1.63 2.02 25.66
CA ARG A 53 0.89 1.99 24.40
C ARG A 53 0.76 0.59 23.80
N GLN A 54 1.37 -0.40 24.43
CA GLN A 54 1.31 -1.78 23.96
C GLN A 54 -0.13 -2.27 23.99
N GLY A 55 -0.58 -2.86 22.89
CA GLY A 55 -1.97 -3.28 22.70
C GLY A 55 -2.94 -2.15 22.32
N LEU A 56 -2.46 -0.90 22.14
CA LEU A 56 -3.27 0.25 21.73
C LEU A 56 -2.73 0.96 20.50
N GLN A 57 -1.56 0.53 20.01
CA GLN A 57 -0.84 1.13 18.90
C GLN A 57 -1.61 1.03 17.58
N ARG A 58 -1.11 1.80 16.62
CA ARG A 58 -1.65 1.76 15.26
C ARG A 58 -1.56 0.37 14.66
N HIS A 59 -2.66 -0.08 14.10
CA HIS A 59 -2.79 -1.33 13.36
C HIS A 59 -3.43 -1.09 12.01
N LEU A 60 -3.20 -2.04 11.10
CA LEU A 60 -3.68 -2.03 9.73
C LEU A 60 -4.32 -3.38 9.45
N LEU A 61 -5.56 -3.34 8.98
CA LEU A 61 -6.27 -4.50 8.46
C LEU A 61 -6.55 -4.30 6.98
N ARG A 62 -6.47 -5.37 6.21
CA ARG A 62 -6.86 -5.38 4.80
C ARG A 62 -8.05 -6.31 4.64
N PHE A 63 -9.01 -5.89 3.85
CA PHE A 63 -10.24 -6.62 3.58
C PHE A 63 -10.45 -6.72 2.07
N ALA A 64 -10.87 -7.89 1.60
CA ALA A 64 -11.43 -8.05 0.26
C ALA A 64 -12.92 -8.32 0.39
N HIS A 65 -13.74 -7.69 -0.44
CA HIS A 65 -15.15 -8.02 -0.55
C HIS A 65 -15.32 -9.32 -1.35
N GLU A 66 -16.30 -10.14 -1.01
CA GLU A 66 -16.53 -11.45 -1.65
C GLU A 66 -16.72 -11.35 -3.17
N SER A 67 -17.33 -10.26 -3.66
CA SER A 67 -17.46 -9.98 -5.10
C SER A 67 -16.12 -9.92 -5.82
N GLN A 68 -15.04 -9.52 -5.13
CA GLN A 68 -13.70 -9.43 -5.67
C GLN A 68 -12.94 -10.77 -5.59
N LEU A 69 -13.36 -11.67 -4.71
CA LEU A 69 -12.73 -12.98 -4.55
C LEU A 69 -13.11 -13.97 -5.65
N GLN A 70 -14.30 -13.79 -6.26
CA GLN A 70 -14.83 -14.67 -7.31
C GLN A 70 -14.20 -14.46 -8.68
N LEU A 71 -13.49 -13.37 -8.89
CA LEU A 71 -12.98 -12.97 -10.21
C LEU A 71 -11.74 -13.75 -10.69
N GLY A 72 -11.15 -14.63 -9.87
CA GLY A 72 -9.96 -15.41 -10.23
C GLY A 72 -8.75 -14.59 -10.69
N ALA A 73 -8.82 -13.28 -10.53
CA ALA A 73 -7.83 -12.34 -10.98
C ALA A 73 -6.56 -12.43 -10.10
N ARG A 74 -5.40 -12.28 -10.74
CA ARG A 74 -4.12 -12.18 -10.04
C ARG A 74 -4.04 -10.92 -9.18
N GLU A 75 -4.80 -9.90 -9.51
CA GLU A 75 -4.98 -8.65 -8.80
C GLU A 75 -6.31 -8.63 -8.09
N ARG A 76 -6.33 -8.04 -6.91
CA ARG A 76 -7.50 -7.93 -6.06
C ARG A 76 -7.60 -6.53 -5.47
N ILE A 77 -8.79 -5.95 -5.54
CA ILE A 77 -9.09 -4.71 -4.83
C ILE A 77 -9.31 -5.05 -3.36
N GLU A 78 -8.63 -4.34 -2.48
CA GLU A 78 -8.81 -4.48 -1.05
C GLU A 78 -9.03 -3.12 -0.38
N THR A 79 -9.89 -3.12 0.61
CA THR A 79 -10.05 -1.98 1.52
C THR A 79 -9.02 -2.09 2.63
N ILE A 80 -8.38 -0.97 2.92
CA ILE A 80 -7.36 -0.83 3.97
C ILE A 80 -7.98 -0.03 5.11
N LEU A 81 -8.02 -0.62 6.29
CA LEU A 81 -8.41 0.04 7.53
C LEU A 81 -7.16 0.29 8.38
N VAL A 82 -6.92 1.53 8.74
CA VAL A 82 -5.89 1.92 9.71
C VAL A 82 -6.58 2.54 10.91
N ASN A 83 -6.31 2.01 12.10
CA ASN A 83 -6.84 2.53 13.36
C ASN A 83 -5.76 2.55 14.45
N SER A 84 -6.00 3.30 15.52
CA SER A 84 -5.22 3.24 16.76
C SER A 84 -6.11 3.59 17.94
N HIS A 85 -5.79 3.03 19.11
CA HIS A 85 -6.51 3.31 20.35
C HIS A 85 -5.67 4.14 21.33
N ASP A 86 -4.47 4.58 20.90
CA ASP A 86 -3.57 5.46 21.66
C ASP A 86 -3.60 6.93 21.22
N GLY A 87 -4.49 7.28 20.27
CA GLY A 87 -4.66 8.63 19.74
C GLY A 87 -3.58 9.08 18.75
N THR A 88 -2.69 8.18 18.31
CA THR A 88 -1.63 8.53 17.35
C THR A 88 -2.10 8.54 15.89
N SER A 89 -3.28 8.01 15.61
CA SER A 89 -3.89 8.00 14.27
C SER A 89 -5.40 8.18 14.38
N SER A 90 -5.99 8.92 13.45
CA SER A 90 -7.42 8.82 13.17
C SER A 90 -7.74 7.49 12.52
N LEU A 91 -9.01 7.08 12.54
CA LEU A 91 -9.49 5.99 11.70
C LEU A 91 -9.34 6.43 10.23
N GLN A 92 -8.71 5.59 9.42
CA GLN A 92 -8.53 5.84 8.00
C GLN A 92 -9.00 4.62 7.24
N ILE A 93 -9.75 4.86 6.18
CA ILE A 93 -10.17 3.85 5.23
C ILE A 93 -9.60 4.24 3.88
N GLY A 94 -8.99 3.31 3.20
CA GLY A 94 -8.46 3.47 1.86
C GLY A 94 -8.75 2.25 1.01
N ALA A 95 -8.59 2.36 -0.30
CA ALA A 95 -8.56 1.20 -1.17
C ALA A 95 -7.17 1.01 -1.77
N GLY A 96 -6.85 -0.21 -2.15
CA GLY A 96 -5.61 -0.57 -2.82
C GLY A 96 -5.82 -1.77 -3.73
N ILE A 97 -4.98 -1.87 -4.76
CA ILE A 97 -4.92 -3.05 -5.60
C ILE A 97 -3.73 -3.89 -5.17
N PHE A 98 -4.00 -5.14 -4.87
CA PHE A 98 -3.00 -6.07 -4.36
C PHE A 98 -2.87 -7.25 -5.32
N ARG A 99 -1.65 -7.48 -5.81
CA ARG A 99 -1.35 -8.71 -6.55
C ARG A 99 -1.15 -9.86 -5.55
N MET A 100 -1.80 -10.98 -5.83
CA MET A 100 -1.66 -12.21 -5.02
C MET A 100 -0.20 -12.67 -4.90
N ALA A 101 0.61 -12.40 -5.91
CA ALA A 101 2.04 -12.76 -5.95
C ALA A 101 2.96 -11.79 -5.19
N CYS A 102 2.47 -10.61 -4.81
CA CYS A 102 3.25 -9.56 -4.15
C CYS A 102 2.78 -9.30 -2.73
N ALA A 103 3.64 -9.58 -1.74
CA ALA A 103 3.37 -9.14 -0.37
C ALA A 103 3.35 -7.60 -0.21
N ASN A 104 3.83 -6.87 -1.21
CA ASN A 104 4.01 -5.41 -1.13
C ASN A 104 2.73 -4.60 -1.33
N GLY A 105 1.70 -5.16 -1.96
CA GLY A 105 0.44 -4.45 -2.24
C GLY A 105 0.65 -3.07 -2.87
N ILE A 106 -0.04 -2.79 -3.96
CA ILE A 106 -0.07 -1.45 -4.54
C ILE A 106 -1.15 -0.67 -3.83
N VAL A 107 -0.78 0.29 -2.99
CA VAL A 107 -1.73 1.26 -2.46
C VAL A 107 -1.89 2.33 -3.52
N ILE A 108 -2.96 2.23 -4.29
CA ILE A 108 -3.30 3.27 -5.27
C ILE A 108 -4.02 4.36 -4.50
N ALA A 109 -3.35 5.48 -4.36
CA ALA A 109 -3.99 6.72 -3.97
C ALA A 109 -4.02 7.63 -5.21
N ASP A 110 -4.82 7.28 -6.18
CA ASP A 110 -5.28 8.27 -7.14
C ASP A 110 -6.24 9.23 -6.42
N ASN A 111 -6.39 10.45 -6.92
CA ASN A 111 -7.39 11.39 -6.41
C ASN A 111 -8.82 10.84 -6.48
N THR A 112 -9.04 9.72 -7.17
CA THR A 112 -10.30 8.98 -7.29
C THR A 112 -10.46 7.84 -6.29
N VAL A 113 -9.36 7.33 -5.68
CA VAL A 113 -9.40 6.31 -4.62
C VAL A 113 -8.88 6.96 -3.34
N ALA A 114 -9.65 7.90 -2.83
CA ALA A 114 -9.30 8.68 -1.66
C ALA A 114 -9.27 7.82 -0.39
N SER A 115 -8.25 8.02 0.44
CA SER A 115 -8.35 7.60 1.82
C SER A 115 -9.27 8.55 2.56
N ILE A 116 -10.36 8.05 3.12
CA ILE A 116 -11.27 8.80 3.97
C ILE A 116 -10.71 8.77 5.39
N ARG A 117 -10.48 9.94 5.96
CA ARG A 117 -10.09 10.07 7.36
C ARG A 117 -11.34 10.38 8.18
N LEU A 118 -11.65 9.49 9.09
CA LEU A 118 -12.77 9.62 9.98
C LEU A 118 -12.24 10.02 11.36
N GLY A 119 -12.64 11.20 11.83
CA GLY A 119 -12.31 11.62 13.19
C GLY A 119 -13.04 10.76 14.20
N HIS A 120 -12.37 10.41 15.31
CA HIS A 120 -12.98 9.67 16.42
C HIS A 120 -14.09 10.44 17.15
N HIS A 121 -14.63 11.49 16.53
CA HIS A 121 -15.75 12.28 17.07
C HIS A 121 -17.02 11.89 16.34
N LYS A 122 -17.98 11.27 17.03
CA LYS A 122 -19.27 10.80 16.47
C LYS A 122 -19.14 9.84 15.27
N LEU A 123 -18.10 9.01 15.28
CA LEU A 123 -17.91 7.98 14.28
C LEU A 123 -18.87 6.82 14.59
N ASP A 124 -19.63 6.38 13.60
CA ASP A 124 -20.45 5.17 13.63
C ASP A 124 -19.98 4.15 12.60
N ILE A 125 -20.38 2.90 12.79
CA ILE A 125 -19.96 1.79 11.95
C ILE A 125 -20.56 1.88 10.55
N ASP A 126 -21.77 2.43 10.41
CA ASP A 126 -22.45 2.57 9.12
C ASP A 126 -21.68 3.56 8.21
N THR A 127 -21.14 4.64 8.80
CA THR A 127 -20.24 5.56 8.09
C THR A 127 -18.98 4.85 7.62
N VAL A 128 -18.42 3.94 8.41
CA VAL A 128 -17.21 3.16 8.05
C VAL A 128 -17.52 2.22 6.88
N LEU A 129 -18.65 1.49 6.93
CA LEU A 129 -19.09 0.59 5.85
C LEU A 129 -19.41 1.35 4.57
N THR A 130 -20.17 2.43 4.65
CA THR A 130 -20.50 3.29 3.50
C THR A 130 -19.25 3.81 2.82
N SER A 131 -18.24 4.21 3.61
CA SER A 131 -16.96 4.64 3.09
C SER A 131 -16.22 3.51 2.38
N ALA A 132 -16.27 2.28 2.90
CA ALA A 132 -15.65 1.11 2.28
C ALA A 132 -16.31 0.78 0.93
N HIS A 133 -17.64 0.78 0.85
CA HIS A 133 -18.37 0.57 -0.41
C HIS A 133 -18.11 1.67 -1.44
N THR A 134 -18.07 2.93 -1.01
CA THR A 134 -17.73 4.06 -1.89
C THR A 134 -16.35 3.86 -2.51
N LEU A 135 -15.36 3.46 -1.70
CA LEU A 135 -14.02 3.19 -2.16
C LEU A 135 -13.95 1.97 -3.08
N LEU A 136 -14.74 0.91 -2.81
CA LEU A 136 -14.82 -0.26 -3.67
C LEU A 136 -15.34 0.11 -5.06
N GLY A 137 -16.44 0.87 -5.16
CA GLY A 137 -16.99 1.33 -6.45
C GLY A 137 -16.06 2.28 -7.21
N GLN A 138 -15.23 3.06 -6.52
CA GLN A 138 -14.19 3.87 -7.15
C GLN A 138 -13.03 3.02 -7.68
N ALA A 139 -12.70 1.92 -6.99
CA ALA A 139 -11.62 1.03 -7.36
C ALA A 139 -11.94 0.18 -8.60
N GLU A 140 -13.21 -0.01 -8.95
CA GLU A 140 -13.61 -0.65 -10.22
C GLU A 140 -13.08 0.14 -11.43
N LYS A 141 -13.07 1.48 -11.36
CA LYS A 141 -12.47 2.34 -12.40
C LYS A 141 -10.96 2.12 -12.55
N VAL A 142 -10.28 1.76 -11.48
CA VAL A 142 -8.86 1.45 -11.50
C VAL A 142 -8.60 0.10 -12.19
N SER A 143 -9.53 -0.85 -12.11
CA SER A 143 -9.46 -2.10 -12.86
C SER A 143 -9.45 -1.87 -14.37
N ASP A 144 -10.19 -0.87 -14.85
CA ASP A 144 -10.20 -0.48 -16.26
C ASP A 144 -8.84 0.10 -16.69
N VAL A 145 -8.24 0.93 -15.83
CA VAL A 145 -6.89 1.47 -16.06
C VAL A 145 -5.85 0.34 -16.13
N ILE A 146 -5.91 -0.63 -15.22
CA ILE A 146 -5.01 -1.80 -15.24
C ILE A 146 -5.20 -2.61 -16.53
N THR A 147 -6.44 -2.80 -16.96
CA THR A 147 -6.75 -3.51 -18.20
C THR A 147 -6.15 -2.77 -19.40
N CYS A 148 -6.29 -1.45 -19.44
CA CYS A 148 -5.63 -0.61 -20.42
C CYS A 148 -4.10 -0.78 -20.40
N TRP A 149 -3.47 -0.69 -19.22
CA TRP A 149 -2.03 -0.83 -19.08
C TRP A 149 -1.51 -2.23 -19.46
N LYS A 150 -2.28 -3.28 -19.25
CA LYS A 150 -1.97 -4.64 -19.72
C LYS A 150 -2.01 -4.75 -21.25
N GLY A 151 -2.82 -3.92 -21.91
CA GLY A 151 -2.89 -3.81 -23.37
C GLY A 151 -1.82 -2.89 -23.96
N THR A 152 -1.18 -2.03 -23.17
CA THR A 152 -0.22 -1.02 -23.62
C THR A 152 1.19 -1.59 -23.60
N GLN A 153 1.76 -1.84 -24.78
CA GLN A 153 3.18 -2.21 -24.90
C GLN A 153 4.02 -0.94 -24.85
N ILE A 154 5.09 -0.96 -24.05
CA ILE A 154 6.02 0.18 -23.97
C ILE A 154 7.39 -0.19 -24.53
N SER A 155 8.10 0.78 -25.07
CA SER A 155 9.43 0.63 -25.60
C SER A 155 10.44 0.33 -24.47
N LYS A 156 11.62 -0.17 -24.82
CA LYS A 156 12.71 -0.33 -23.85
C LYS A 156 13.17 1.01 -23.28
N GLU A 157 13.17 2.03 -24.12
CA GLU A 157 13.53 3.40 -23.79
C GLU A 157 12.54 3.99 -22.77
N ASP A 158 11.24 3.81 -22.99
CA ASP A 158 10.21 4.25 -22.07
C ASP A 158 10.26 3.50 -20.74
N ALA A 159 10.45 2.18 -20.77
CA ALA A 159 10.63 1.37 -19.58
C ALA A 159 11.85 1.85 -18.76
N PHE A 160 12.96 2.15 -19.46
CA PHE A 160 14.16 2.69 -18.83
C PHE A 160 13.89 4.06 -18.20
N HIS A 161 13.21 4.94 -18.93
CA HIS A 161 12.86 6.27 -18.44
C HIS A 161 11.91 6.20 -17.21
N LEU A 162 10.92 5.32 -17.24
CA LEU A 162 10.03 5.08 -16.08
C LEU A 162 10.81 4.58 -14.86
N ALA A 163 11.79 3.70 -15.06
CA ALA A 163 12.65 3.21 -13.98
C ALA A 163 13.55 4.32 -13.42
N GLU A 164 14.10 5.21 -14.26
CA GLU A 164 14.84 6.39 -13.80
C GLU A 164 14.00 7.31 -12.92
N GLN A 165 12.76 7.59 -13.33
CA GLN A 165 11.84 8.38 -12.53
C GLN A 165 11.56 7.71 -11.19
N GLY A 166 11.36 6.39 -11.17
CA GLY A 166 11.19 5.62 -9.93
C GLY A 166 12.39 5.72 -8.99
N ILE A 167 13.62 5.68 -9.55
CA ILE A 167 14.86 5.86 -8.79
C ILE A 167 14.93 7.27 -8.21
N LYS A 168 14.72 8.31 -9.02
CA LYS A 168 14.75 9.72 -8.60
C LYS A 168 13.71 10.00 -7.51
N LEU A 169 12.53 9.38 -7.62
CA LEU A 169 11.47 9.53 -6.63
C LEU A 169 11.88 9.03 -5.24
N ARG A 170 12.63 7.93 -5.18
CA ARG A 170 13.09 7.34 -3.93
C ARG A 170 14.43 7.90 -3.45
N TRP A 171 15.34 8.17 -4.37
CA TRP A 171 16.68 8.70 -4.12
C TRP A 171 16.87 9.96 -4.98
N PRO A 172 16.38 11.12 -4.51
CA PRO A 172 16.39 12.35 -5.31
C PRO A 172 17.81 12.89 -5.56
N ASP A 173 18.75 12.59 -4.67
CA ASP A 173 20.15 12.96 -4.82
C ASP A 173 20.87 11.96 -5.74
N ALA A 174 21.31 12.41 -6.92
CA ALA A 174 21.91 11.57 -7.94
C ALA A 174 23.17 10.82 -7.43
N ASP A 175 23.95 11.46 -6.56
CA ASP A 175 25.16 10.87 -5.99
C ASP A 175 24.86 9.79 -4.94
N LYS A 176 23.64 9.73 -4.46
CA LYS A 176 23.15 8.75 -3.47
C LYS A 176 22.26 7.66 -4.06
N GLN A 177 22.11 7.63 -5.38
CA GLN A 177 21.33 6.59 -6.05
C GLN A 177 22.12 5.28 -6.06
N PRO A 178 21.67 4.23 -5.34
CA PRO A 178 22.46 3.01 -5.15
C PRO A 178 22.36 2.01 -6.30
N VAL A 179 21.42 2.23 -7.22
CA VAL A 179 21.06 1.30 -8.30
C VAL A 179 20.82 2.02 -9.62
N THR A 180 20.97 1.29 -10.72
CA THR A 180 20.65 1.75 -12.07
C THR A 180 19.25 1.31 -12.51
N PRO A 181 18.68 1.90 -13.57
CA PRO A 181 17.42 1.47 -14.16
C PRO A 181 17.40 -0.01 -14.55
N GLN A 182 18.50 -0.55 -15.05
CA GLN A 182 18.60 -1.97 -15.40
C GLN A 182 18.31 -2.88 -14.20
N VAL A 183 18.84 -2.53 -13.02
CA VAL A 183 18.61 -3.30 -11.80
C VAL A 183 17.14 -3.17 -11.35
N ILE A 184 16.54 -1.99 -11.45
CA ILE A 184 15.13 -1.76 -11.09
C ILE A 184 14.18 -2.45 -12.07
N LEU A 185 14.54 -2.60 -13.34
CA LEU A 185 13.78 -3.35 -14.33
C LEU A 185 13.98 -4.87 -14.23
N GLY A 186 14.83 -5.34 -13.32
CA GLY A 186 15.08 -6.76 -13.10
C GLY A 186 13.80 -7.53 -12.76
N VAL A 187 13.67 -8.71 -13.38
CA VAL A 187 12.52 -9.61 -13.19
C VAL A 187 12.81 -10.52 -12.00
N ASN A 188 11.98 -10.46 -10.98
CA ASN A 188 12.10 -11.31 -9.79
C ASN A 188 11.17 -12.53 -9.84
N ARG A 189 10.17 -12.54 -10.73
CA ARG A 189 9.15 -13.57 -10.81
C ARG A 189 8.75 -13.83 -12.27
N GLU A 190 8.38 -15.05 -12.58
CA GLU A 190 7.85 -15.42 -13.88
C GLU A 190 6.63 -14.58 -14.30
N ALA A 191 5.76 -14.26 -13.34
CA ALA A 191 4.58 -13.42 -13.57
C ALA A 191 4.89 -11.96 -13.96
N ASP A 192 6.17 -11.53 -13.83
CA ASP A 192 6.62 -10.18 -14.16
C ASP A 192 7.44 -10.14 -15.45
N VAL A 193 7.41 -11.23 -16.23
CA VAL A 193 7.98 -11.28 -17.59
C VAL A 193 6.99 -10.65 -18.56
N GLY A 194 7.41 -9.61 -19.29
CA GLY A 194 6.59 -8.90 -20.28
C GLY A 194 7.02 -7.46 -20.45
N ASN A 195 6.48 -6.80 -21.48
CA ASN A 195 6.77 -5.40 -21.82
C ASN A 195 5.51 -4.54 -21.84
N ASP A 196 4.38 -5.05 -21.36
CA ASP A 196 3.22 -4.21 -21.11
C ASP A 196 3.48 -3.27 -19.94
N LEU A 197 2.85 -2.11 -19.97
CA LEU A 197 3.04 -1.06 -18.97
C LEU A 197 2.74 -1.55 -17.55
N TRP A 198 1.70 -2.39 -17.36
CA TRP A 198 1.36 -2.94 -16.07
C TRP A 198 2.46 -3.83 -15.49
N THR A 199 3.02 -4.71 -16.31
CA THR A 199 4.11 -5.61 -15.92
C THR A 199 5.38 -4.83 -15.58
N VAL A 200 5.75 -3.84 -16.41
CA VAL A 200 6.92 -2.99 -16.17
C VAL A 200 6.73 -2.14 -14.91
N PHE A 201 5.56 -1.53 -14.74
CA PHE A 201 5.22 -0.79 -13.53
C PHE A 201 5.39 -1.64 -12.25
N ASN A 202 4.89 -2.88 -12.26
CA ASN A 202 5.00 -3.77 -11.09
C ASN A 202 6.45 -4.14 -10.75
N ARG A 203 7.30 -4.38 -11.76
CA ARG A 203 8.74 -4.61 -11.55
C ARG A 203 9.39 -3.42 -10.85
N ILE A 204 9.15 -2.22 -11.38
CA ILE A 204 9.70 -0.98 -10.83
C ILE A 204 9.18 -0.76 -9.41
N GLN A 205 7.89 -0.89 -9.19
CA GLN A 205 7.25 -0.71 -7.89
C GLN A 205 7.83 -1.67 -6.85
N GLU A 206 7.93 -2.97 -7.17
CA GLU A 206 8.50 -3.95 -6.26
C GLU A 206 9.96 -3.64 -5.93
N ASN A 207 10.79 -3.41 -6.94
CA ASN A 207 12.23 -3.20 -6.77
C ASN A 207 12.56 -1.89 -6.05
N VAL A 208 11.73 -0.85 -6.26
CA VAL A 208 11.86 0.42 -5.54
C VAL A 208 11.44 0.27 -4.07
N ILE A 209 10.37 -0.46 -3.76
CA ILE A 209 9.77 -0.48 -2.41
C ILE A 209 10.33 -1.60 -1.54
N ARG A 210 10.47 -2.81 -2.07
CA ARG A 210 10.89 -3.99 -1.30
C ARG A 210 12.34 -3.89 -0.82
N GLY A 211 13.20 -3.30 -1.63
CA GLY A 211 14.64 -3.30 -1.39
C GLY A 211 15.30 -4.65 -1.68
N GLY A 212 16.53 -4.79 -1.23
CA GLY A 212 17.35 -5.96 -1.53
C GLY A 212 18.08 -5.85 -2.87
N GLN A 213 17.90 -4.76 -3.61
CA GLN A 213 18.55 -4.53 -4.88
C GLN A 213 20.02 -4.18 -4.67
N HIS A 214 20.88 -4.77 -5.48
CA HIS A 214 22.32 -4.57 -5.46
C HIS A 214 22.84 -4.24 -6.86
N ASP A 215 23.73 -3.27 -6.95
CA ASP A 215 24.33 -2.82 -8.20
C ASP A 215 25.84 -2.66 -8.05
N ASP A 216 26.58 -3.58 -8.65
CA ASP A 216 28.05 -3.58 -8.59
C ASP A 216 28.69 -2.47 -9.44
N SER A 217 27.93 -1.83 -10.33
CA SER A 217 28.42 -0.73 -11.17
C SER A 217 28.40 0.63 -10.43
N ARG A 218 27.61 0.75 -9.37
CA ARG A 218 27.43 2.02 -8.64
C ARG A 218 28.43 2.18 -7.51
N ARG A 219 28.90 3.42 -7.34
CA ARG A 219 29.85 3.81 -6.29
C ARG A 219 29.35 5.06 -5.56
N THR A 220 29.68 5.14 -4.29
CA THR A 220 29.49 6.37 -3.51
C THR A 220 30.50 7.45 -3.96
N VAL A 221 30.28 8.69 -3.57
CA VAL A 221 31.22 9.79 -3.83
C VAL A 221 32.64 9.48 -3.32
N SER A 222 32.76 8.69 -2.26
CA SER A 222 34.05 8.21 -1.72
C SER A 222 34.61 6.95 -2.44
N GLY A 223 34.00 6.50 -3.54
CA GLY A 223 34.44 5.34 -4.34
C GLY A 223 34.06 3.97 -3.79
N ASN A 224 33.38 3.92 -2.64
CA ASN A 224 32.92 2.65 -2.05
C ASN A 224 31.72 2.08 -2.79
N ARG A 225 31.52 0.76 -2.70
CA ARG A 225 30.29 0.11 -3.20
C ARG A 225 29.09 0.53 -2.34
N PHE A 226 27.95 0.76 -2.97
CA PHE A 226 26.69 0.87 -2.24
C PHE A 226 26.32 -0.47 -1.60
N ARG A 227 25.70 -0.41 -0.43
CA ARG A 227 25.06 -1.57 0.16
C ARG A 227 23.74 -1.85 -0.56
N ALA A 228 23.25 -3.09 -0.48
CA ALA A 228 21.94 -3.45 -0.97
C ALA A 228 20.87 -2.48 -0.42
N THR A 229 19.92 -2.11 -1.28
CA THR A 229 18.83 -1.19 -0.93
C THR A 229 18.00 -1.75 0.22
N ARG A 230 17.52 -0.87 1.10
CA ARG A 230 16.64 -1.26 2.20
C ARG A 230 15.18 -1.11 1.81
N GLY A 231 14.33 -2.02 2.25
CA GLY A 231 12.88 -1.91 2.07
C GLY A 231 12.29 -0.66 2.75
N VAL A 232 11.22 -0.13 2.17
CA VAL A 232 10.43 0.96 2.75
C VAL A 232 9.65 0.42 3.94
N LYS A 233 9.93 0.96 5.13
CA LYS A 233 9.27 0.52 6.38
C LYS A 233 8.12 1.44 6.80
N SER A 234 8.16 2.70 6.38
CA SER A 234 7.14 3.69 6.71
C SER A 234 5.92 3.50 5.81
N LEU A 235 4.73 3.34 6.41
CA LEU A 235 3.48 3.28 5.65
C LEU A 235 3.25 4.56 4.84
N ALA A 236 3.50 5.73 5.42
CA ALA A 236 3.33 7.01 4.74
C ALA A 236 4.24 7.12 3.50
N GLU A 237 5.51 6.69 3.63
CA GLU A 237 6.46 6.70 2.52
C GLU A 237 6.09 5.66 1.45
N ASN A 238 5.60 4.49 1.85
CA ASN A 238 5.10 3.48 0.93
C ASN A 238 3.92 4.03 0.09
N VAL A 239 2.94 4.66 0.74
CA VAL A 239 1.79 5.30 0.06
C VAL A 239 2.27 6.40 -0.89
N ARG A 240 3.17 7.29 -0.44
CA ARG A 240 3.72 8.36 -1.27
C ARG A 240 4.38 7.82 -2.53
N LEU A 241 5.27 6.83 -2.39
CA LEU A 241 5.98 6.24 -3.52
C LEU A 241 5.04 5.56 -4.51
N ASN A 242 4.07 4.77 -4.02
CA ASN A 242 3.10 4.11 -4.87
C ASN A 242 2.26 5.11 -5.67
N LYS A 243 1.76 6.17 -5.00
CA LYS A 243 0.98 7.23 -5.66
C LYS A 243 1.78 7.92 -6.76
N SER A 244 2.99 8.37 -6.45
CA SER A 244 3.82 9.08 -7.41
C SER A 244 4.30 8.18 -8.55
N LEU A 245 4.60 6.90 -8.30
CA LEU A 245 4.93 5.94 -9.36
C LEU A 245 3.73 5.71 -10.29
N TRP A 246 2.51 5.62 -9.75
CA TRP A 246 1.30 5.49 -10.54
C TRP A 246 1.06 6.72 -11.43
N GLU A 247 1.19 7.92 -10.86
CA GLU A 247 1.04 9.19 -11.60
C GLU A 247 2.05 9.28 -12.75
N ILE A 248 3.30 8.89 -12.52
CA ILE A 248 4.33 8.86 -13.55
C ILE A 248 3.99 7.82 -14.63
N ALA A 249 3.66 6.58 -14.23
CA ALA A 249 3.35 5.52 -15.17
C ALA A 249 2.11 5.83 -16.04
N SER A 250 1.12 6.56 -15.49
CA SER A 250 -0.07 6.99 -16.24
C SER A 250 0.26 7.86 -17.47
N GLN A 251 1.40 8.53 -17.48
CA GLN A 251 1.84 9.34 -18.61
C GLN A 251 2.28 8.51 -19.82
N PHE A 252 2.59 7.23 -19.60
CA PHE A 252 2.99 6.27 -20.65
C PHE A 252 1.81 5.48 -21.22
N ALA A 253 0.62 5.68 -20.69
CA ALA A 253 -0.59 4.98 -21.12
C ALA A 253 -1.36 5.71 -22.27
N GLN A 254 -0.76 6.76 -22.85
CA GLN A 254 -1.37 7.59 -23.90
C GLN A 254 -1.11 7.01 -25.29
#